data_9bd3f3c447065a7deca925fc05cdc065
#
_entry.id   9bd3f3c447065a7deca925fc05cdc065
#
_cell.length_a   1.000
_cell.length_b   1.000
_cell.length_c   1.000
_cell.angle_alpha   90.00
_cell.angle_beta   90.00
_cell.angle_gamma   90.00
#
_symmetry.space_group_name_H-M   'P 1'
#
loop_
_entity.id
_entity.type
_entity.pdbx_description
1 polymer ?
#
loop_
_entity_poly.entity_id
_entity_poly.type
_entity_poly.pdbx_seq_one_letter_code
_entity_poly.pdbx_strand_id
1 'polypeptide(L)'
;SDVYKRQLLMLVSFQRFSIKGQAPKKENGPYIFMFNHESMFDVFMLGGSIPYYINAIGWEGVFKWPLFGFFAKRYGAYAVTHDNTDKAIKTLKAAEKILITDGDSMILSPEGQRTLTGDLGEFKKGVFHFAKSTNVASIVPVGLIGAYKANVRNSWIVNPGKLTTAFGEPITPEVYKNLSVEELRDLTKQKISELLV
;
A
#
# COMPACT_ATOMS: atom_id res chain seq x y z
N SER A 1 7.19 14.27 -13.37
CA SER A 1 6.34 14.03 -14.55
C SER A 1 5.41 12.83 -14.40
N ASP A 2 5.73 11.80 -13.62
CA ASP A 2 4.89 10.60 -13.50
C ASP A 2 3.65 10.79 -12.59
N VAL A 3 3.70 11.73 -11.65
CA VAL A 3 2.55 12.14 -10.84
C VAL A 3 1.43 12.69 -11.74
N TYR A 4 1.76 13.54 -12.70
CA TYR A 4 0.78 14.11 -13.65
C TYR A 4 0.14 13.05 -14.55
N LYS A 5 0.89 12.04 -15.00
CA LYS A 5 0.34 10.93 -15.80
C LYS A 5 -0.67 10.08 -15.00
N ARG A 6 -0.39 9.85 -13.72
CA ARG A 6 -1.28 9.09 -12.82
C ARG A 6 -2.54 9.90 -12.49
N GLN A 7 -2.40 11.21 -12.27
CA GLN A 7 -3.52 12.12 -12.08
C GLN A 7 -4.38 12.22 -13.35
N LEU A 8 -3.74 12.28 -14.54
CA LEU A 8 -4.46 12.27 -15.80
C LEU A 8 -5.27 10.98 -16.00
N LEU A 9 -4.71 9.83 -15.66
CA LEU A 9 -5.44 8.55 -15.75
C LEU A 9 -6.69 8.54 -14.84
N MET A 10 -6.58 9.08 -13.63
CA MET A 10 -7.70 9.22 -12.72
C MET A 10 -8.74 10.22 -13.25
N LEU A 11 -8.29 11.31 -13.88
CA LEU A 11 -9.19 12.29 -14.48
C LEU A 11 -9.96 11.71 -15.69
N VAL A 12 -9.28 10.95 -16.54
CA VAL A 12 -9.91 10.26 -17.68
C VAL A 12 -10.95 9.22 -17.24
N SER A 13 -10.77 8.64 -16.03
CA SER A 13 -11.77 7.75 -15.42
C SER A 13 -12.86 8.50 -14.63
N PHE A 14 -12.99 9.82 -14.81
CA PHE A 14 -13.95 10.68 -14.13
C PHE A 14 -13.84 10.69 -12.59
N GLN A 15 -12.62 10.48 -12.08
CA GLN A 15 -12.36 10.54 -10.65
C GLN A 15 -11.85 11.93 -10.24
N ARG A 16 -12.42 12.48 -9.17
CA ARG A 16 -11.88 13.67 -8.49
C ARG A 16 -10.93 13.23 -7.39
N PHE A 17 -9.67 13.61 -7.52
CA PHE A 17 -8.63 13.19 -6.58
C PHE A 17 -8.34 14.28 -5.53
N SER A 18 -8.18 13.87 -4.27
CA SER A 18 -7.77 14.74 -3.18
C SER A 18 -6.81 14.04 -2.22
N ILE A 19 -6.03 14.81 -1.50
CA ILE A 19 -5.08 14.33 -0.49
C ILE A 19 -5.41 15.01 0.83
N LYS A 20 -5.49 14.24 1.93
CA LYS A 20 -5.56 14.72 3.31
C LYS A 20 -4.22 14.42 3.99
N GLY A 21 -3.62 15.41 4.64
CA GLY A 21 -2.25 15.27 5.18
C GLY A 21 -1.19 15.28 4.07
N GLN A 22 -0.01 14.78 4.39
CA GLN A 22 1.13 14.73 3.45
C GLN A 22 1.90 13.43 3.64
N ALA A 23 2.40 12.86 2.53
CA ALA A 23 3.40 11.80 2.62
C ALA A 23 4.65 12.36 3.31
N PRO A 24 5.25 11.61 4.25
CA PRO A 24 6.48 12.04 4.90
C PRO A 24 7.62 12.20 3.87
N LYS A 25 8.58 13.07 4.18
CA LYS A 25 9.72 13.34 3.27
C LYS A 25 10.62 12.13 3.11
N LYS A 26 11.10 11.88 1.89
CA LYS A 26 11.97 10.73 1.58
C LYS A 26 13.20 10.64 2.49
N GLU A 27 13.78 11.77 2.83
CA GLU A 27 15.03 11.87 3.61
C GLU A 27 14.90 11.30 5.03
N ASN A 28 13.68 11.23 5.56
CA ASN A 28 13.39 10.70 6.89
C ASN A 28 12.95 9.22 6.88
N GLY A 29 13.02 8.57 5.70
CA GLY A 29 12.67 7.16 5.52
C GLY A 29 13.79 6.19 5.91
N PRO A 30 13.61 4.90 5.57
CA PRO A 30 12.57 4.35 4.71
C PRO A 30 11.20 4.20 5.40
N TYR A 31 10.15 4.00 4.58
CA TYR A 31 8.77 3.85 5.05
C TYR A 31 8.09 2.61 4.48
N ILE A 32 7.21 2.01 5.30
CA ILE A 32 6.22 1.04 4.85
C ILE A 32 4.86 1.72 4.91
N PHE A 33 4.32 2.14 3.77
CA PHE A 33 2.97 2.68 3.67
C PHE A 33 1.96 1.53 3.73
N MET A 34 1.23 1.43 4.84
CA MET A 34 0.19 0.42 5.02
C MET A 34 -1.19 1.02 4.79
N PHE A 35 -1.99 0.40 3.91
CA PHE A 35 -3.26 0.94 3.44
C PHE A 35 -4.38 -0.11 3.40
N ASN A 36 -5.64 0.34 3.49
CA ASN A 36 -6.83 -0.47 3.21
C ASN A 36 -6.92 -0.77 1.71
N HIS A 37 -7.18 -2.04 1.36
CA HIS A 37 -7.15 -2.48 -0.03
C HIS A 37 -8.55 -2.60 -0.60
N GLU A 38 -8.99 -1.62 -1.38
CA GLU A 38 -10.36 -1.52 -1.86
C GLU A 38 -10.51 -1.84 -3.36
N SER A 39 -9.58 -1.36 -4.20
CA SER A 39 -9.82 -1.30 -5.64
C SER A 39 -8.52 -1.37 -6.46
N MET A 40 -8.67 -1.45 -7.78
CA MET A 40 -7.55 -1.29 -8.70
C MET A 40 -7.02 0.16 -8.70
N PHE A 41 -7.79 1.13 -8.21
CA PHE A 41 -7.34 2.53 -8.10
C PHE A 41 -6.32 2.76 -7.00
N ASP A 42 -6.17 1.87 -6.03
CA ASP A 42 -5.31 2.04 -4.85
C ASP A 42 -3.86 2.37 -5.23
N VAL A 43 -3.29 1.65 -6.20
CA VAL A 43 -1.91 1.88 -6.68
C VAL A 43 -1.75 3.23 -7.37
N PHE A 44 -2.78 3.72 -8.05
CA PHE A 44 -2.77 5.03 -8.70
C PHE A 44 -2.95 6.14 -7.67
N MET A 45 -3.80 5.95 -6.66
CA MET A 45 -3.98 6.88 -5.55
C MET A 45 -2.68 7.05 -4.77
N LEU A 46 -2.06 5.97 -4.35
CA LEU A 46 -0.77 5.99 -3.65
C LEU A 46 0.34 6.60 -4.51
N GLY A 47 0.47 6.12 -5.74
CA GLY A 47 1.48 6.63 -6.65
C GLY A 47 1.25 8.08 -7.10
N GLY A 48 0.02 8.61 -7.02
CA GLY A 48 -0.30 10.02 -7.28
C GLY A 48 -0.13 10.92 -6.06
N SER A 49 -0.06 10.34 -4.85
CA SER A 49 0.03 11.06 -3.57
C SER A 49 1.43 11.08 -2.99
N ILE A 50 2.26 10.09 -3.27
CA ILE A 50 3.64 9.99 -2.77
C ILE A 50 4.58 10.56 -3.84
N PRO A 51 5.33 11.66 -3.53
CA PRO A 51 6.07 12.42 -4.53
C PRO A 51 7.44 11.82 -4.90
N TYR A 52 7.75 10.60 -4.45
CA TYR A 52 9.00 9.90 -4.73
C TYR A 52 8.77 8.44 -5.13
N TYR A 53 9.84 7.77 -5.54
CA TYR A 53 9.78 6.36 -5.93
C TYR A 53 9.48 5.48 -4.73
N ILE A 54 8.55 4.54 -4.91
CA ILE A 54 8.15 3.55 -3.92
C ILE A 54 8.03 2.18 -4.57
N ASN A 55 8.46 1.15 -3.87
CA ASN A 55 8.28 -0.22 -4.27
C ASN A 55 6.90 -0.73 -3.84
N ALA A 56 6.40 -1.76 -4.50
CA ALA A 56 5.13 -2.40 -4.15
C ALA A 56 5.30 -3.90 -3.97
N ILE A 57 4.63 -4.47 -2.99
CA ILE A 57 4.46 -5.92 -2.88
C ILE A 57 3.04 -6.25 -3.29
N GLY A 58 2.90 -7.08 -4.33
CA GLY A 58 1.59 -7.45 -4.87
C GLY A 58 1.46 -8.93 -5.18
N TRP A 59 0.23 -9.41 -5.29
CA TRP A 59 -0.06 -10.80 -5.64
C TRP A 59 0.45 -11.16 -7.06
N GLU A 60 1.09 -12.33 -7.22
CA GLU A 60 1.68 -12.80 -8.48
C GLU A 60 0.69 -12.77 -9.65
N GLY A 61 -0.60 -13.03 -9.42
CA GLY A 61 -1.61 -13.03 -10.47
C GLY A 61 -1.76 -11.72 -11.22
N VAL A 62 -1.50 -10.58 -10.56
CA VAL A 62 -1.54 -9.24 -11.17
C VAL A 62 -0.47 -9.07 -12.25
N PHE A 63 0.68 -9.71 -12.06
CA PHE A 63 1.80 -9.66 -13.02
C PHE A 63 1.56 -10.47 -14.30
N LYS A 64 0.54 -11.33 -14.31
CA LYS A 64 0.13 -12.10 -15.49
C LYS A 64 -0.77 -11.29 -16.46
N TRP A 65 -1.29 -10.14 -16.02
CA TRP A 65 -2.08 -9.26 -16.88
C TRP A 65 -1.16 -8.51 -17.86
N PRO A 66 -1.41 -8.57 -19.18
CA PRO A 66 -0.43 -8.15 -20.20
C PRO A 66 0.08 -6.73 -20.02
N LEU A 67 -0.83 -5.76 -19.86
CA LEU A 67 -0.49 -4.34 -19.68
C LEU A 67 -0.06 -4.05 -18.23
N PHE A 68 -0.83 -4.50 -17.25
CA PHE A 68 -0.58 -4.19 -15.85
C PHE A 68 0.70 -4.88 -15.33
N GLY A 69 0.95 -6.12 -15.74
CA GLY A 69 2.15 -6.86 -15.37
C GLY A 69 3.43 -6.22 -15.90
N PHE A 70 3.38 -5.68 -17.12
CA PHE A 70 4.50 -4.91 -17.69
C PHE A 70 4.78 -3.66 -16.85
N PHE A 71 3.76 -2.86 -16.56
CA PHE A 71 3.91 -1.66 -15.75
C PHE A 71 4.32 -1.98 -14.31
N ALA A 72 3.73 -2.98 -13.67
CA ALA A 72 4.07 -3.39 -12.32
C ALA A 72 5.56 -3.75 -12.19
N LYS A 73 6.09 -4.56 -13.12
CA LYS A 73 7.53 -4.90 -13.17
C LYS A 73 8.40 -3.66 -13.42
N ARG A 74 7.98 -2.80 -14.33
CA ARG A 74 8.73 -1.57 -14.67
C ARG A 74 8.80 -0.58 -13.52
N TYR A 75 7.81 -0.58 -12.63
CA TYR A 75 7.71 0.28 -11.45
C TYR A 75 8.18 -0.39 -10.15
N GLY A 76 8.95 -1.50 -10.22
CA GLY A 76 9.57 -2.12 -9.06
C GLY A 76 8.60 -2.86 -8.13
N ALA A 77 7.47 -3.34 -8.67
CA ALA A 77 6.58 -4.19 -7.89
C ALA A 77 7.14 -5.62 -7.78
N TYR A 78 7.08 -6.17 -6.58
CA TYR A 78 7.51 -7.54 -6.26
C TYR A 78 6.30 -8.46 -6.14
N ALA A 79 6.37 -9.62 -6.80
CA ALA A 79 5.32 -10.62 -6.76
C ALA A 79 5.40 -11.48 -5.50
N VAL A 80 4.32 -11.54 -4.73
CA VAL A 80 4.13 -12.53 -3.66
C VAL A 80 3.13 -13.57 -4.11
N THR A 81 3.47 -14.85 -3.91
CA THR A 81 2.53 -15.95 -4.08
C THR A 81 2.01 -16.43 -2.74
N HIS A 82 0.71 -16.72 -2.66
CA HIS A 82 0.08 -17.24 -1.45
C HIS A 82 0.21 -18.77 -1.32
N ASP A 83 0.49 -19.43 -2.45
CA ASP A 83 0.44 -20.89 -2.56
C ASP A 83 1.79 -21.58 -2.30
N ASN A 84 2.85 -20.81 -2.07
CA ASN A 84 4.19 -21.37 -1.85
C ASN A 84 4.96 -20.54 -0.81
N THR A 85 5.14 -21.13 0.37
CA THR A 85 5.83 -20.51 1.51
C THR A 85 7.27 -20.10 1.18
N ASP A 86 8.02 -20.92 0.42
CA ASP A 86 9.41 -20.62 0.07
C ASP A 86 9.52 -19.41 -0.86
N LYS A 87 8.58 -19.27 -1.80
CA LYS A 87 8.51 -18.08 -2.66
C LYS A 87 8.11 -16.85 -1.87
N ALA A 88 7.17 -16.96 -0.93
CA ALA A 88 6.77 -15.87 -0.05
C ALA A 88 7.97 -15.40 0.80
N ILE A 89 8.73 -16.30 1.39
CA ILE A 89 9.94 -15.99 2.15
C ILE A 89 10.99 -15.29 1.27
N LYS A 90 11.23 -15.78 0.05
CA LYS A 90 12.18 -15.13 -0.89
C LYS A 90 11.75 -13.70 -1.22
N THR A 91 10.44 -13.46 -1.40
CA THR A 91 9.94 -12.11 -1.69
C THR A 91 10.07 -11.20 -0.49
N LEU A 92 9.79 -11.68 0.73
CA LEU A 92 10.02 -10.90 1.95
C LEU A 92 11.50 -10.56 2.16
N LYS A 93 12.41 -11.49 1.89
CA LYS A 93 13.87 -11.20 1.93
C LYS A 93 14.29 -10.17 0.88
N ALA A 94 13.71 -10.20 -0.33
CA ALA A 94 13.96 -9.17 -1.33
C ALA A 94 13.42 -7.80 -0.88
N ALA A 95 12.24 -7.77 -0.28
CA ALA A 95 11.65 -6.55 0.30
C ALA A 95 12.49 -6.01 1.48
N GLU A 96 13.01 -6.89 2.32
CA GLU A 96 13.92 -6.53 3.40
C GLU A 96 15.19 -5.84 2.87
N LYS A 97 15.78 -6.38 1.81
CA LYS A 97 16.94 -5.76 1.15
C LYS A 97 16.63 -4.35 0.68
N ILE A 98 15.46 -4.11 0.08
CA ILE A 98 15.04 -2.78 -0.39
C ILE A 98 15.01 -1.78 0.77
N LEU A 99 14.42 -2.15 1.90
CA LEU A 99 14.33 -1.27 3.07
C LEU A 99 15.69 -1.02 3.73
N ILE A 100 16.49 -2.08 3.89
CA ILE A 100 17.74 -2.02 4.68
C ILE A 100 18.92 -1.53 3.83
N THR A 101 19.06 -2.06 2.60
CA THR A 101 20.25 -1.80 1.76
C THR A 101 20.06 -0.62 0.84
N ASP A 102 18.90 -0.53 0.19
CA ASP A 102 18.63 0.50 -0.81
C ASP A 102 18.02 1.76 -0.16
N GLY A 103 17.51 1.66 1.08
CA GLY A 103 16.87 2.75 1.80
C GLY A 103 15.57 3.22 1.15
N ASP A 104 14.99 2.41 0.28
CA ASP A 104 13.76 2.74 -0.45
C ASP A 104 12.51 2.37 0.35
N SER A 105 11.46 3.14 0.13
CA SER A 105 10.15 2.92 0.76
C SER A 105 9.28 1.96 -0.06
N MET A 106 8.26 1.39 0.58
CA MET A 106 7.33 0.48 -0.08
C MET A 106 5.88 0.68 0.35
N ILE A 107 4.95 0.24 -0.50
CA ILE A 107 3.52 0.12 -0.20
C ILE A 107 3.16 -1.34 0.04
N LEU A 108 2.30 -1.56 1.01
CA LEU A 108 1.90 -2.89 1.45
C LEU A 108 0.49 -2.86 2.03
N SER A 109 -0.42 -3.74 1.54
CA SER A 109 -1.72 -3.93 2.19
C SER A 109 -1.64 -5.05 3.22
N PRO A 110 -1.95 -4.77 4.49
CA PRO A 110 -1.98 -5.80 5.52
C PRO A 110 -3.16 -6.79 5.36
N GLU A 111 -4.21 -6.42 4.63
CA GLU A 111 -5.32 -7.31 4.30
C GLU A 111 -4.91 -8.41 3.30
N GLY A 112 -3.93 -8.12 2.43
CA GLY A 112 -3.42 -9.04 1.42
C GLY A 112 -4.36 -9.31 0.24
N GLN A 113 -5.56 -8.73 0.24
CA GLN A 113 -6.53 -8.81 -0.86
C GLN A 113 -7.51 -7.65 -0.80
N ARG A 114 -8.11 -7.29 -1.94
CA ARG A 114 -9.14 -6.24 -1.99
C ARG A 114 -10.40 -6.68 -1.25
N THR A 115 -11.02 -5.75 -0.51
CA THR A 115 -12.30 -5.99 0.16
C THR A 115 -13.40 -6.39 -0.83
N LEU A 116 -14.38 -7.15 -0.35
CA LEU A 116 -15.61 -7.49 -1.08
C LEU A 116 -16.80 -6.64 -0.63
N THR A 117 -16.75 -6.06 0.57
CA THR A 117 -17.84 -5.32 1.21
C THR A 117 -17.62 -3.81 1.24
N GLY A 118 -16.39 -3.35 1.11
CA GLY A 118 -15.98 -1.97 1.34
C GLY A 118 -15.54 -1.70 2.77
N ASP A 119 -15.67 -2.68 3.67
CA ASP A 119 -15.22 -2.57 5.04
C ASP A 119 -13.72 -2.91 5.17
N LEU A 120 -13.08 -2.38 6.20
CA LEU A 120 -11.70 -2.70 6.54
C LEU A 120 -11.60 -4.15 7.04
N GLY A 121 -10.92 -4.98 6.28
CA GLY A 121 -10.77 -6.41 6.54
C GLY A 121 -9.82 -6.75 7.70
N GLU A 122 -9.58 -8.04 7.86
CA GLU A 122 -8.64 -8.54 8.87
C GLU A 122 -7.18 -8.36 8.40
N PHE A 123 -6.33 -7.87 9.30
CA PHE A 123 -4.91 -7.66 9.03
C PHE A 123 -4.09 -8.91 9.32
N LYS A 124 -3.32 -9.34 8.34
CA LYS A 124 -2.44 -10.52 8.43
C LYS A 124 -1.19 -10.20 9.24
N LYS A 125 -0.86 -11.04 10.21
CA LYS A 125 0.31 -10.86 11.09
C LYS A 125 1.66 -10.85 10.34
N GLY A 126 1.75 -11.54 9.20
CA GLY A 126 3.00 -11.69 8.46
C GLY A 126 3.66 -10.38 8.07
N VAL A 127 2.88 -9.35 7.71
CA VAL A 127 3.40 -8.03 7.33
C VAL A 127 3.97 -7.26 8.54
N PHE A 128 3.45 -7.52 9.73
CA PHE A 128 3.94 -6.92 10.99
C PHE A 128 5.18 -7.64 11.53
N HIS A 129 5.26 -8.96 11.36
CA HIS A 129 6.51 -9.70 11.57
C HIS A 129 7.61 -9.15 10.67
N PHE A 130 7.32 -8.93 9.41
CA PHE A 130 8.25 -8.35 8.45
C PHE A 130 8.70 -6.93 8.87
N ALA A 131 7.77 -6.04 9.23
CA ALA A 131 8.11 -4.68 9.68
C ALA A 131 9.00 -4.71 10.92
N LYS A 132 8.70 -5.58 11.90
CA LYS A 132 9.50 -5.73 13.12
C LYS A 132 10.88 -6.36 12.87
N SER A 133 10.99 -7.32 11.94
CA SER A 133 12.27 -7.97 11.62
C SER A 133 13.26 -7.01 10.96
N THR A 134 12.78 -6.11 10.11
CA THR A 134 13.62 -5.09 9.49
C THR A 134 14.04 -4.00 10.47
N ASN A 135 13.12 -3.58 11.33
CA ASN A 135 13.31 -2.58 12.39
C ASN A 135 13.99 -1.25 11.94
N VAL A 136 13.84 -0.90 10.66
CA VAL A 136 14.46 0.31 10.07
C VAL A 136 13.41 1.26 9.51
N ALA A 137 12.27 0.76 9.08
CA ALA A 137 11.26 1.54 8.40
C ALA A 137 10.12 1.96 9.33
N SER A 138 9.74 3.23 9.28
CA SER A 138 8.51 3.68 9.94
C SER A 138 7.28 3.21 9.17
N ILE A 139 6.24 2.76 9.88
CA ILE A 139 4.96 2.39 9.28
C ILE A 139 4.12 3.66 9.14
N VAL A 140 3.71 3.98 7.92
CA VAL A 140 2.81 5.12 7.63
C VAL A 140 1.40 4.57 7.37
N PRO A 141 0.44 4.77 8.27
CA PRO A 141 -0.95 4.42 8.01
C PRO A 141 -1.52 5.29 6.90
N VAL A 142 -2.19 4.67 5.93
CA VAL A 142 -2.83 5.40 4.81
C VAL A 142 -4.27 4.94 4.64
N GLY A 143 -5.19 5.89 4.66
CA GLY A 143 -6.60 5.67 4.35
C GLY A 143 -6.89 5.97 2.88
N LEU A 144 -7.40 4.99 2.14
CA LEU A 144 -7.90 5.16 0.77
C LEU A 144 -9.43 5.22 0.82
N ILE A 145 -10.00 6.38 0.50
CA ILE A 145 -11.43 6.64 0.64
C ILE A 145 -12.07 6.78 -0.73
N GLY A 146 -13.17 6.06 -0.94
CA GLY A 146 -13.97 6.11 -2.16
C GLY A 146 -13.55 5.13 -3.26
N ALA A 147 -12.41 4.45 -3.11
CA ALA A 147 -11.90 3.53 -4.10
C ALA A 147 -12.82 2.32 -4.31
N TYR A 148 -13.42 1.79 -3.26
CA TYR A 148 -14.43 0.71 -3.36
C TYR A 148 -15.62 1.10 -4.22
N LYS A 149 -16.18 2.29 -3.99
CA LYS A 149 -17.34 2.80 -4.77
C LYS A 149 -16.98 3.05 -6.23
N ALA A 150 -15.74 3.47 -6.50
CA ALA A 150 -15.25 3.72 -7.85
C ALA A 150 -15.10 2.43 -8.67
N ASN A 151 -14.62 1.34 -8.07
CA ASN A 151 -14.52 0.05 -8.74
C ASN A 151 -14.52 -1.10 -7.74
N VAL A 152 -15.64 -1.83 -7.69
CA VAL A 152 -15.79 -3.02 -6.85
C VAL A 152 -14.93 -4.18 -7.39
N ARG A 153 -14.38 -4.99 -6.51
CA ARG A 153 -13.61 -6.19 -6.86
C ARG A 153 -14.41 -7.09 -7.81
N ASN A 154 -13.74 -7.59 -8.85
CA ASN A 154 -14.29 -8.43 -9.90
C ASN A 154 -15.32 -7.74 -10.82
N SER A 155 -15.45 -6.42 -10.75
CA SER A 155 -16.26 -5.62 -11.68
C SER A 155 -15.36 -4.86 -12.66
N TRP A 156 -15.80 -4.76 -13.90
CA TRP A 156 -15.21 -3.89 -14.93
C TRP A 156 -15.84 -2.49 -14.94
N ILE A 157 -16.89 -2.29 -14.14
CA ILE A 157 -17.59 -1.01 -14.05
C ILE A 157 -16.76 -0.05 -13.24
N VAL A 158 -16.54 1.12 -13.78
CA VAL A 158 -15.90 2.26 -13.11
C VAL A 158 -16.96 3.33 -12.91
N ASN A 159 -17.25 3.66 -11.66
CA ASN A 159 -18.20 4.71 -11.30
C ASN A 159 -17.45 6.01 -11.04
N PRO A 160 -17.89 7.14 -11.60
CA PRO A 160 -17.33 8.45 -11.25
C PRO A 160 -17.44 8.74 -9.75
N GLY A 161 -16.44 9.41 -9.19
CA GLY A 161 -16.46 9.68 -7.77
C GLY A 161 -15.31 10.55 -7.27
N LYS A 162 -15.23 10.66 -5.95
CA LYS A 162 -14.13 11.33 -5.26
C LYS A 162 -13.24 10.27 -4.62
N LEU A 163 -11.96 10.29 -4.97
CA LEU A 163 -10.92 9.47 -4.38
C LEU A 163 -10.07 10.33 -3.45
N THR A 164 -9.89 9.91 -2.22
CA THR A 164 -9.07 10.64 -1.25
C THR A 164 -8.02 9.73 -0.66
N THR A 165 -6.75 10.14 -0.74
CA THR A 165 -5.64 9.50 0.01
C THR A 165 -5.40 10.31 1.27
N ALA A 166 -5.54 9.67 2.44
CA ALA A 166 -5.30 10.28 3.73
C ALA A 166 -4.06 9.67 4.38
N PHE A 167 -3.08 10.51 4.78
CA PHE A 167 -1.87 10.08 5.47
C PHE A 167 -2.01 10.29 6.97
N GLY A 168 -1.71 9.25 7.75
CA GLY A 168 -1.58 9.32 9.20
C GLY A 168 -0.15 9.53 9.64
N GLU A 169 0.02 9.80 10.94
CA GLU A 169 1.33 9.95 11.55
C GLU A 169 2.13 8.65 11.52
N PRO A 170 3.42 8.68 11.15
CA PRO A 170 4.27 7.51 11.13
C PRO A 170 4.41 6.84 12.51
N ILE A 171 4.32 5.51 12.54
CA ILE A 171 4.65 4.68 13.70
C ILE A 171 6.12 4.30 13.55
N THR A 172 7.00 4.94 14.31
CA THR A 172 8.45 4.75 14.17
C THR A 172 8.95 3.45 14.81
N PRO A 173 10.14 2.96 14.42
CA PRO A 173 10.77 1.79 15.06
C PRO A 173 10.88 1.92 16.58
N GLU A 174 11.14 3.11 17.11
CA GLU A 174 11.22 3.38 18.55
C GLU A 174 9.91 3.09 19.27
N VAL A 175 8.78 3.36 18.61
CA VAL A 175 7.44 3.08 19.14
C VAL A 175 7.15 1.58 19.07
N TYR A 176 7.28 0.98 17.88
CA TYR A 176 6.80 -0.38 17.67
C TYR A 176 7.75 -1.49 18.12
N LYS A 177 9.03 -1.20 18.39
CA LYS A 177 9.97 -2.22 18.88
C LYS A 177 9.50 -2.89 20.17
N ASN A 178 8.83 -2.13 21.04
CA ASN A 178 8.33 -2.59 22.35
C ASN A 178 6.92 -3.23 22.28
N LEU A 179 6.23 -3.12 21.13
CA LEU A 179 4.92 -3.73 20.94
C LEU A 179 5.05 -5.18 20.50
N SER A 180 4.11 -6.04 20.88
CA SER A 180 3.93 -7.34 20.23
C SER A 180 3.49 -7.15 18.78
N VAL A 181 3.50 -8.22 18.00
CA VAL A 181 3.01 -8.19 16.60
C VAL A 181 1.52 -7.86 16.56
N GLU A 182 0.77 -8.39 17.51
CA GLU A 182 -0.66 -8.16 17.67
C GLU A 182 -0.96 -6.69 18.01
N GLU A 183 -0.27 -6.13 18.99
CA GLU A 183 -0.43 -4.72 19.37
C GLU A 183 -0.09 -3.79 18.24
N LEU A 184 1.00 -4.05 17.49
CA LEU A 184 1.36 -3.25 16.33
C LEU A 184 0.32 -3.35 15.20
N ARG A 185 -0.21 -4.55 14.95
CA ARG A 185 -1.30 -4.79 14.01
C ARG A 185 -2.54 -3.96 14.38
N ASP A 186 -2.96 -4.06 15.63
CA ASP A 186 -4.19 -3.44 16.12
C ASP A 186 -4.05 -1.91 16.16
N LEU A 187 -2.89 -1.39 16.56
CA LEU A 187 -2.57 0.03 16.48
C LEU A 187 -2.61 0.55 15.03
N THR A 188 -2.01 -0.19 14.10
CA THR A 188 -2.01 0.20 12.68
C THR A 188 -3.43 0.16 12.10
N LYS A 189 -4.22 -0.87 12.43
CA LYS A 189 -5.61 -1.01 12.02
C LYS A 189 -6.47 0.14 12.53
N GLN A 190 -6.33 0.49 13.81
CA GLN A 190 -7.00 1.62 14.42
C GLN A 190 -6.67 2.93 13.69
N LYS A 191 -5.38 3.22 13.48
CA LYS A 191 -4.95 4.44 12.78
C LYS A 191 -5.48 4.53 11.35
N ILE A 192 -5.52 3.42 10.60
CA ILE A 192 -6.13 3.41 9.26
C ILE A 192 -7.64 3.64 9.37
N SER A 193 -8.33 2.99 10.32
CA SER A 193 -9.77 3.19 10.53
C SER A 193 -10.12 4.65 10.83
N GLU A 194 -9.32 5.34 11.64
CA GLU A 194 -9.50 6.77 11.96
C GLU A 194 -9.37 7.69 10.73
N LEU A 195 -8.59 7.28 9.72
CA LEU A 195 -8.43 8.03 8.48
C LEU A 195 -9.60 7.86 7.49
N LEU A 196 -10.42 6.83 7.67
CA LEU A 196 -11.54 6.51 6.77
C LEU A 196 -12.83 7.28 7.11
N VAL A 197 -12.82 8.07 8.17
CA VAL A 197 -13.95 8.88 8.67
C VAL A 197 -13.99 10.29 8.09
#